data_fdc04ccac60b8e079bfe5b58b3663634
#
_entry.id   fdc04ccac60b8e079bfe5b58b3663634
#
_cell.length_a   1.000
_cell.length_b   1.000
_cell.length_c   1.000
_cell.angle_alpha   90.00
_cell.angle_beta   90.00
_cell.angle_gamma   90.00
#
_symmetry.space_group_name_H-M   'P 1'
#
loop_
_entity.id
_entity.type
_entity.pdbx_description
1 polymer ?
#
loop_
_entity_poly.entity_id
_entity_poly.type
_entity_poly.pdbx_seq_one_letter_code
_entity_poly.pdbx_strand_id
1 'polypeptide(L)'
;MKVVVIGGGPAGLIAAISAAQENNEVIVLEKMNEVGRKLLITGKGRCNITSNIPMEEFIRNIPGNGKFLYGAFNNFTNEDIISLLKEQGVNVKVERGQRIFPVTDRSIDVRDAIVKKVKKLGVKIIVNAKVQKIITKK
;
A
#
# COMPACT_ATOMS: atom_id res chain seq x y z
N MET A 1 3.82 -2.39 21.15
CA MET A 1 3.44 -0.95 21.16
C MET A 1 2.09 -0.80 20.45
N LYS A 2 1.34 0.28 20.73
CA LYS A 2 0.12 0.59 19.96
C LYS A 2 0.45 1.59 18.85
N VAL A 3 0.09 1.26 17.61
CA VAL A 3 0.30 2.11 16.44
C VAL A 3 -1.05 2.46 15.82
N VAL A 4 -1.27 3.74 15.57
CA VAL A 4 -2.47 4.23 14.89
C VAL A 4 -2.08 4.80 13.54
N VAL A 5 -2.62 4.22 12.47
CA VAL A 5 -2.43 4.70 11.09
C VAL A 5 -3.63 5.53 10.69
N ILE A 6 -3.41 6.78 10.31
CA ILE A 6 -4.47 7.70 9.88
C ILE A 6 -4.54 7.68 8.35
N GLY A 7 -5.64 7.16 7.83
CA GLY A 7 -5.89 6.98 6.41
C GLY A 7 -5.65 5.55 5.93
N GLY A 8 -6.70 4.93 5.40
CA GLY A 8 -6.69 3.57 4.84
C GLY A 8 -6.43 3.54 3.33
N GLY A 9 -5.66 4.48 2.79
CA GLY A 9 -5.16 4.45 1.42
C GLY A 9 -4.02 3.44 1.23
N PRO A 10 -3.47 3.29 0.00
CA PRO A 10 -2.39 2.34 -0.27
C PRO A 10 -1.21 2.46 0.70
N ALA A 11 -0.73 3.68 0.91
CA ALA A 11 0.40 3.96 1.81
C ALA A 11 0.09 3.56 3.27
N GLY A 12 -1.11 3.92 3.76
CA GLY A 12 -1.54 3.57 5.12
C GLY A 12 -1.70 2.08 5.32
N LEU A 13 -2.23 1.36 4.33
CA LEU A 13 -2.36 -0.10 4.40
C LEU A 13 -0.99 -0.80 4.45
N ILE A 14 -0.03 -0.35 3.65
CA ILE A 14 1.35 -0.89 3.69
C ILE A 14 2.04 -0.52 5.02
N ALA A 15 1.89 0.71 5.50
CA ALA A 15 2.43 1.10 6.82
C ALA A 15 1.84 0.26 7.95
N ALA A 16 0.55 -0.06 7.88
CA ALA A 16 -0.11 -0.94 8.85
C ALA A 16 0.43 -2.37 8.80
N ILE A 17 0.70 -2.91 7.61
CA ILE A 17 1.34 -4.22 7.43
C ILE A 17 2.73 -4.22 8.08
N SER A 18 3.57 -3.25 7.74
CA SER A 18 4.92 -3.12 8.32
C SER A 18 4.89 -3.03 9.84
N ALA A 19 4.03 -2.17 10.38
CA ALA A 19 3.92 -2.01 11.84
C ALA A 19 3.44 -3.29 12.55
N ALA A 20 2.51 -4.03 11.94
CA ALA A 20 1.99 -5.27 12.50
C ALA A 20 3.01 -6.42 12.47
N GLN A 21 3.88 -6.46 11.46
CA GLN A 21 4.97 -7.44 11.38
C GLN A 21 5.99 -7.30 12.51
N GLU A 22 6.12 -6.09 13.09
CA GLU A 22 6.94 -5.81 14.27
C GLU A 22 6.22 -6.09 15.61
N ASN A 23 5.19 -6.93 15.60
CA ASN A 23 4.38 -7.33 16.77
C ASN A 23 3.71 -6.16 17.51
N ASN A 24 3.35 -5.10 16.79
CA ASN A 24 2.58 -4.00 17.35
C ASN A 24 1.06 -4.27 17.27
N GLU A 25 0.31 -3.72 18.20
CA GLU A 25 -1.15 -3.58 18.08
C GLU A 25 -1.42 -2.42 17.10
N VAL A 26 -2.01 -2.72 15.94
CA VAL A 26 -2.19 -1.72 14.88
C VAL A 26 -3.68 -1.45 14.62
N ILE A 27 -4.02 -0.16 14.54
CA ILE A 27 -5.36 0.32 14.18
C ILE A 27 -5.24 1.26 12.99
N VAL A 28 -6.04 1.03 11.94
CA VAL A 28 -6.19 1.95 10.81
C VAL A 28 -7.51 2.71 10.96
N LEU A 29 -7.45 4.04 10.93
CA LEU A 29 -8.61 4.93 10.95
C LEU A 29 -8.83 5.50 9.55
N GLU A 30 -9.96 5.19 8.92
CA GLU A 30 -10.31 5.68 7.59
C GLU A 30 -11.59 6.52 7.65
N LYS A 31 -11.56 7.73 7.08
CA LYS A 31 -12.70 8.65 7.05
C LYS A 31 -13.84 8.20 6.14
N MET A 32 -13.51 7.42 5.11
CA MET A 32 -14.51 6.91 4.16
C MET A 32 -15.11 5.59 4.67
N ASN A 33 -16.13 5.11 3.97
CA ASN A 33 -16.82 3.86 4.29
C ASN A 33 -16.03 2.59 3.89
N GLU A 34 -14.91 2.74 3.16
CA GLU A 34 -14.04 1.64 2.77
C GLU A 34 -12.59 2.10 2.61
N VAL A 35 -11.64 1.17 2.77
CA VAL A 35 -10.20 1.41 2.57
C VAL A 35 -9.78 1.11 1.12
N GLY A 36 -8.63 1.66 0.70
CA GLY A 36 -8.02 1.35 -0.59
C GLY A 36 -8.75 1.94 -1.81
N ARG A 37 -9.65 2.90 -1.63
CA ARG A 37 -10.46 3.49 -2.72
C ARG A 37 -9.63 4.00 -3.90
N LYS A 38 -8.48 4.63 -3.61
CA LYS A 38 -7.60 5.14 -4.66
C LYS A 38 -7.07 4.03 -5.58
N LEU A 39 -6.85 2.83 -5.07
CA LEU A 39 -6.45 1.67 -5.88
C LEU A 39 -7.50 1.34 -6.94
N LEU A 40 -8.78 1.45 -6.60
CA LEU A 40 -9.89 1.06 -7.47
C LEU A 40 -10.01 1.91 -8.74
N ILE A 41 -9.52 3.16 -8.70
CA ILE A 41 -9.62 4.11 -9.82
C ILE A 41 -8.33 4.28 -10.62
N THR A 42 -7.21 3.78 -10.12
CA THR A 42 -5.92 3.86 -10.84
C THR A 42 -5.89 2.94 -12.05
N GLY A 43 -5.08 3.29 -13.05
CA GLY A 43 -4.96 2.49 -14.26
C GLY A 43 -6.30 2.25 -15.00
N LYS A 44 -7.22 3.19 -14.94
CA LYS A 44 -8.59 3.07 -15.51
C LYS A 44 -9.37 1.87 -14.93
N GLY A 45 -9.28 1.65 -13.61
CA GLY A 45 -9.93 0.54 -12.91
C GLY A 45 -9.16 -0.78 -12.93
N ARG A 46 -7.97 -0.81 -13.54
CA ARG A 46 -7.11 -2.01 -13.62
C ARG A 46 -6.05 -2.08 -12.52
N CYS A 47 -5.75 -0.96 -11.87
CA CYS A 47 -4.66 -0.73 -10.92
C CYS A 47 -3.25 -0.90 -11.53
N ASN A 48 -2.65 0.19 -11.99
CA ASN A 48 -1.21 0.22 -12.24
C ASN A 48 -0.48 0.16 -10.89
N ILE A 49 0.07 -1.00 -10.55
CA ILE A 49 0.61 -1.31 -9.22
C ILE A 49 1.95 -0.60 -9.02
N THR A 50 2.87 -0.83 -9.95
CA THR A 50 4.25 -0.32 -9.89
C THR A 50 4.89 -0.41 -11.28
N SER A 51 6.23 -0.24 -11.34
CA SER A 51 7.05 -0.42 -12.52
C SER A 51 8.04 -1.56 -12.34
N ASN A 52 8.32 -2.31 -13.40
CA ASN A 52 9.27 -3.44 -13.44
C ASN A 52 10.66 -2.98 -13.87
N ILE A 53 11.18 -1.93 -13.22
CA ILE A 53 12.52 -1.41 -13.50
C ILE A 53 13.40 -1.54 -12.26
N PRO A 54 14.74 -1.57 -12.42
CA PRO A 54 15.66 -1.59 -11.28
C PRO A 54 15.44 -0.36 -10.38
N MET A 55 15.67 -0.51 -9.07
CA MET A 55 15.37 0.53 -8.09
C MET A 55 16.14 1.84 -8.36
N GLU A 56 17.36 1.77 -8.82
CA GLU A 56 18.15 2.97 -9.17
C GLU A 56 17.50 3.78 -10.31
N GLU A 57 17.00 3.07 -11.33
CA GLU A 57 16.26 3.68 -12.43
C GLU A 57 14.90 4.20 -11.96
N PHE A 58 14.22 3.46 -11.08
CA PHE A 58 12.97 3.86 -10.47
C PHE A 58 13.12 5.21 -9.77
N ILE A 59 14.13 5.37 -8.93
CA ILE A 59 14.41 6.61 -8.19
C ILE A 59 14.77 7.76 -9.13
N ARG A 60 15.56 7.52 -10.19
CA ARG A 60 15.90 8.53 -11.18
C ARG A 60 14.70 9.07 -11.95
N ASN A 61 13.68 8.25 -12.15
CA ASN A 61 12.46 8.62 -12.86
C ASN A 61 11.43 9.36 -11.98
N ILE A 62 11.69 9.51 -10.67
CA ILE A 62 10.81 10.26 -9.78
C ILE A 62 11.05 11.76 -10.00
N PRO A 63 10.01 12.52 -10.39
CA PRO A 63 10.13 13.97 -10.54
C PRO A 63 10.57 14.66 -9.24
N GLY A 64 11.47 15.63 -9.33
CA GLY A 64 11.95 16.39 -8.18
C GLY A 64 13.05 15.66 -7.42
N ASN A 65 12.90 15.46 -6.12
CA ASN A 65 13.93 14.89 -5.26
C ASN A 65 13.72 13.39 -4.99
N GLY A 66 13.88 12.54 -6.01
CA GLY A 66 13.78 11.09 -5.87
C GLY A 66 14.77 10.51 -4.85
N LYS A 67 15.93 11.14 -4.66
CA LYS A 67 16.95 10.70 -3.70
C LYS A 67 16.46 10.72 -2.25
N PHE A 68 15.50 11.58 -1.92
CA PHE A 68 14.86 11.62 -0.60
C PHE A 68 14.21 10.29 -0.22
N LEU A 69 13.81 9.49 -1.21
CA LEU A 69 13.10 8.22 -1.00
C LEU A 69 14.02 7.01 -0.85
N TYR A 70 15.34 7.15 -0.91
CA TYR A 70 16.27 6.02 -0.73
C TYR A 70 15.98 5.24 0.56
N GLY A 71 15.81 5.95 1.68
CA GLY A 71 15.51 5.31 2.96
C GLY A 71 14.20 4.50 2.96
N ALA A 72 13.17 5.01 2.30
CA ALA A 72 11.89 4.32 2.17
C ALA A 72 12.01 3.08 1.27
N PHE A 73 12.69 3.20 0.13
CA PHE A 73 12.87 2.10 -0.81
C PHE A 73 13.85 1.02 -0.32
N ASN A 74 14.75 1.32 0.62
CA ASN A 74 15.54 0.30 1.29
C ASN A 74 14.70 -0.63 2.17
N ASN A 75 13.54 -0.17 2.61
CA ASN A 75 12.63 -0.96 3.47
C ASN A 75 11.49 -1.63 2.69
N PHE A 76 11.04 -1.02 1.58
CA PHE A 76 9.94 -1.57 0.79
C PHE A 76 10.07 -1.13 -0.68
N THR A 77 10.30 -2.10 -1.55
CA THR A 77 10.60 -1.90 -2.97
C THR A 77 9.39 -2.18 -3.87
N ASN A 78 9.56 -1.97 -5.18
CA ASN A 78 8.60 -2.41 -6.19
C ASN A 78 8.49 -3.95 -6.26
N GLU A 79 9.55 -4.69 -5.94
CA GLU A 79 9.52 -6.15 -5.88
C GLU A 79 8.76 -6.66 -4.65
N ASP A 80 8.84 -5.95 -3.53
CA ASP A 80 8.15 -6.31 -2.29
C ASP A 80 6.62 -6.23 -2.45
N ILE A 81 6.10 -5.20 -3.11
CA ILE A 81 4.65 -5.13 -3.38
C ILE A 81 4.19 -6.25 -4.32
N ILE A 82 5.00 -6.61 -5.32
CA ILE A 82 4.70 -7.72 -6.23
C ILE A 82 4.66 -9.04 -5.46
N SER A 83 5.64 -9.27 -4.59
CA SER A 83 5.74 -10.47 -3.74
C SER A 83 4.55 -10.56 -2.79
N LEU A 84 4.20 -9.46 -2.11
CA LEU A 84 3.03 -9.38 -1.23
C LEU A 84 1.74 -9.78 -1.97
N LEU A 85 1.53 -9.27 -3.17
CA LEU A 85 0.34 -9.58 -3.96
C LEU A 85 0.30 -11.05 -4.38
N LYS A 86 1.44 -11.61 -4.82
CA LYS A 86 1.57 -13.03 -5.16
C LYS A 86 1.26 -13.93 -3.97
N GLU A 87 1.78 -13.61 -2.78
CA GLU A 87 1.46 -14.32 -1.53
C GLU A 87 -0.05 -14.34 -1.21
N GLN A 88 -0.77 -13.32 -1.63
CA GLN A 88 -2.23 -13.25 -1.45
C GLN A 88 -3.02 -13.81 -2.65
N GLY A 89 -2.33 -14.42 -3.63
CA GLY A 89 -2.94 -15.09 -4.78
C GLY A 89 -3.21 -14.18 -5.98
N VAL A 90 -2.66 -12.96 -6.01
CA VAL A 90 -2.77 -12.04 -7.15
C VAL A 90 -1.51 -12.11 -7.99
N ASN A 91 -1.61 -12.73 -9.18
CA ASN A 91 -0.56 -12.73 -10.18
C ASN A 91 -0.54 -11.41 -10.94
N VAL A 92 0.66 -11.01 -11.36
CA VAL A 92 0.87 -9.76 -12.09
C VAL A 92 1.49 -10.00 -13.46
N LYS A 93 1.29 -9.04 -14.36
CA LYS A 93 1.86 -9.00 -15.70
C LYS A 93 2.55 -7.67 -15.96
N VAL A 94 3.58 -7.71 -16.81
CA VAL A 94 4.27 -6.52 -17.32
C VAL A 94 3.65 -6.09 -18.63
N GLU A 95 3.32 -4.83 -18.75
CA GLU A 95 2.82 -4.22 -19.99
C GLU A 95 3.79 -3.16 -20.53
N ARG A 96 3.46 -2.60 -21.69
CA ARG A 96 4.27 -1.57 -22.34
C ARG A 96 4.67 -0.46 -21.36
N GLY A 97 5.95 -0.06 -21.40
CA GLY A 97 6.52 0.92 -20.48
C GLY A 97 6.81 0.37 -19.08
N GLN A 98 7.05 -0.95 -19.01
CA GLN A 98 7.40 -1.65 -17.76
C GLN A 98 6.34 -1.51 -16.65
N ARG A 99 5.10 -1.22 -17.00
CA ARG A 99 4.00 -1.06 -16.04
C ARG A 99 3.52 -2.43 -15.56
N ILE A 100 3.29 -2.54 -14.26
CA ILE A 100 2.79 -3.77 -13.62
C ILE A 100 1.29 -3.65 -13.37
N PHE A 101 0.54 -4.62 -13.87
CA PHE A 101 -0.90 -4.78 -13.65
C PHE A 101 -1.23 -6.17 -13.11
N PRO A 102 -2.38 -6.35 -12.43
CA PRO A 102 -2.86 -7.69 -12.13
C PRO A 102 -3.24 -8.41 -13.43
N VAL A 103 -2.99 -9.72 -13.49
CA VAL A 103 -3.36 -10.55 -14.66
C VAL A 103 -4.86 -10.47 -14.96
N THR A 104 -5.67 -10.32 -13.93
CA THR A 104 -7.14 -10.21 -14.03
C THR A 104 -7.63 -8.87 -14.59
N ASP A 105 -6.76 -7.86 -14.70
CA ASP A 105 -7.13 -6.48 -15.05
C ASP A 105 -8.20 -5.86 -14.12
N ARG A 106 -8.31 -6.34 -12.89
CA ARG A 106 -9.28 -5.89 -11.91
C ARG A 106 -8.59 -5.27 -10.69
N SER A 107 -8.75 -3.98 -10.52
CA SER A 107 -8.19 -3.24 -9.37
C SER A 107 -8.70 -3.74 -8.03
N ILE A 108 -9.91 -4.29 -7.99
CA ILE A 108 -10.50 -4.83 -6.77
C ILE A 108 -9.71 -6.01 -6.23
N ASP A 109 -9.15 -6.85 -7.09
CA ASP A 109 -8.35 -8.00 -6.67
C ASP A 109 -7.07 -7.55 -5.95
N VAL A 110 -6.46 -6.46 -6.42
CA VAL A 110 -5.28 -5.85 -5.77
C VAL A 110 -5.65 -5.26 -4.40
N ARG A 111 -6.74 -4.47 -4.33
CA ARG A 111 -7.22 -3.89 -3.08
C ARG A 111 -7.53 -4.97 -2.06
N ASP A 112 -8.29 -5.99 -2.46
CA ASP A 112 -8.73 -7.05 -1.57
C ASP A 112 -7.56 -7.92 -1.08
N ALA A 113 -6.54 -8.15 -1.91
CA ALA A 113 -5.31 -8.84 -1.52
C ALA A 113 -4.58 -8.09 -0.39
N ILE A 114 -4.40 -6.78 -0.53
CA ILE A 114 -3.75 -5.95 0.50
C ILE A 114 -4.58 -5.95 1.79
N VAL A 115 -5.90 -5.76 1.69
CA VAL A 115 -6.81 -5.77 2.85
C VAL A 115 -6.81 -7.15 3.54
N LYS A 116 -6.76 -8.24 2.78
CA LYS A 116 -6.63 -9.60 3.31
C LYS A 116 -5.35 -9.76 4.14
N LYS A 117 -4.21 -9.28 3.64
CA LYS A 117 -2.94 -9.31 4.38
C LYS A 117 -3.03 -8.50 5.68
N VAL A 118 -3.58 -7.29 5.61
CA VAL A 118 -3.81 -6.41 6.78
C VAL A 118 -4.62 -7.13 7.86
N LYS A 119 -5.76 -7.73 7.47
CA LYS A 119 -6.64 -8.48 8.39
C LYS A 119 -5.95 -9.73 8.95
N LYS A 120 -5.20 -10.47 8.14
CA LYS A 120 -4.47 -11.66 8.56
C LYS A 120 -3.42 -11.36 9.64
N LEU A 121 -2.86 -10.15 9.65
CA LEU A 121 -1.92 -9.67 10.66
C LEU A 121 -2.60 -9.12 11.93
N GLY A 122 -3.93 -9.23 12.04
CA GLY A 122 -4.68 -8.79 13.21
C GLY A 122 -4.88 -7.27 13.31
N VAL A 123 -4.61 -6.53 12.23
CA VAL A 123 -4.83 -5.07 12.20
C VAL A 123 -6.32 -4.76 12.26
N LYS A 124 -6.71 -3.86 13.17
CA LYS A 124 -8.07 -3.36 13.28
C LYS A 124 -8.29 -2.22 12.29
N ILE A 125 -9.28 -2.35 11.41
CA ILE A 125 -9.70 -1.29 10.48
C ILE A 125 -11.01 -0.68 10.98
N ILE A 126 -11.03 0.65 11.17
CA ILE A 126 -12.21 1.40 11.56
C ILE A 126 -12.49 2.42 10.44
N VAL A 127 -13.57 2.19 9.72
CA VAL A 127 -14.07 3.08 8.66
C VAL A 127 -15.04 4.12 9.22
N ASN A 128 -15.39 5.14 8.42
CA ASN A 128 -16.21 6.28 8.83
C ASN A 128 -15.65 7.00 10.08
N ALA A 129 -14.32 6.93 10.26
CA ALA A 129 -13.59 7.47 11.40
C ALA A 129 -12.68 8.62 10.96
N LYS A 130 -13.23 9.81 10.85
CA LYS A 130 -12.47 11.01 10.48
C LYS A 130 -11.70 11.53 11.68
N VAL A 131 -10.37 11.48 11.64
CA VAL A 131 -9.50 12.10 12.64
C VAL A 131 -9.57 13.61 12.49
N GLN A 132 -9.93 14.29 13.57
CA GLN A 132 -10.08 15.75 13.62
C GLN A 132 -8.81 16.43 14.13
N LYS A 133 -8.19 15.86 15.16
CA LYS A 133 -7.06 16.45 15.87
C LYS A 133 -6.21 15.39 16.55
N ILE A 134 -4.90 15.60 16.58
CA ILE A 134 -3.97 14.85 17.42
C ILE A 134 -3.70 15.70 18.67
N ILE A 135 -3.93 15.12 19.82
CA ILE A 135 -3.71 15.79 21.12
C ILE A 135 -2.51 15.12 21.77
N THR A 136 -1.47 15.88 22.05
CA THR A 136 -0.31 15.42 22.81
C THR A 136 -0.45 15.89 24.24
N LYS A 137 -0.25 14.98 25.22
CA LYS A 137 -0.05 15.37 26.61
C LYS A 137 1.42 15.79 26.76
N LYS A 138 1.64 16.95 27.34
CA LYS A 138 2.96 17.37 27.81
C LYS A 138 3.35 16.56 29.02
#